data_f4b9b778e37540f9d2766eaeceabe7b6
#
_entry.id   f4b9b778e37540f9d2766eaeceabe7b6
#
_cell.length_a   1.000
_cell.length_b   1.000
_cell.length_c   1.000
_cell.angle_alpha   90.00
_cell.angle_beta   90.00
_cell.angle_gamma   90.00
#
_symmetry.space_group_name_H-M   'P 1'
#
loop_
_entity.id
_entity.type
_entity.pdbx_description
1 polymer ?
#
loop_
_entity_poly.entity_id
_entity_poly.type
_entity_poly.pdbx_seq_one_letter_code
_entity_poly.pdbx_strand_id
1 'polypeptide(L)'
;LKEEDIMSKKKCLGCGVELQDQNILQLGYTTSLENDYCQRCFRMRNYGEYQAITKSNSEYIDILKSVGKTKDLVLYVSDLLNLEKEIESIREYIPNKMILVLNKKDVLPKSVKETKLIEYLKSKNITFEEVIVISVAKNYNIDYLLKRIKYYQTTKNVYVVGHTNAGKSSLINKLIKNYSDNNEQLTMSPLPSTTLNMVHIEINSYLTLIDTPGLIDTNSILNILDDKMVKKISPKSEIHPKTYQLRSGQAIIIEDFFRLDYVEGEKNSFTLFISNDLKVKRIFLGKGNYQLKNLNKITYDVGYDSDLVISGLGFIKIVNKGKIDIYVDQRVETYTRRSLI
;
A
#
# COMPACT_ATOMS: atom_id res chain seq x y z
N LEU A 1 3.18 -44.15 -31.70
CA LEU A 1 3.00 -43.59 -30.37
C LEU A 1 4.32 -42.92 -30.02
N LYS A 2 4.37 -41.59 -30.13
CA LYS A 2 5.52 -40.78 -29.72
C LYS A 2 5.35 -40.54 -28.21
N GLU A 3 6.28 -41.02 -27.40
CA GLU A 3 6.48 -40.60 -26.02
C GLU A 3 6.81 -39.10 -26.04
N GLU A 4 5.90 -38.27 -25.56
CA GLU A 4 6.20 -36.90 -25.23
C GLU A 4 7.03 -36.94 -23.94
N ASP A 5 8.32 -36.67 -24.07
CA ASP A 5 9.21 -36.36 -22.93
C ASP A 5 8.61 -35.19 -22.13
N ILE A 6 8.01 -35.52 -21.00
CA ILE A 6 7.65 -34.53 -19.97
C ILE A 6 8.97 -34.09 -19.36
N MET A 7 9.65 -33.14 -20.01
CA MET A 7 10.78 -32.45 -19.41
C MET A 7 10.26 -31.75 -18.13
N SER A 8 10.64 -32.25 -16.98
CA SER A 8 10.34 -31.61 -15.69
C SER A 8 10.93 -30.21 -15.72
N LYS A 9 10.05 -29.20 -15.75
CA LYS A 9 10.47 -27.80 -15.77
C LYS A 9 11.35 -27.52 -14.56
N LYS A 10 12.49 -26.88 -14.79
CA LYS A 10 13.46 -26.54 -13.75
C LYS A 10 12.82 -25.60 -12.72
N LYS A 11 13.01 -25.88 -11.44
CA LYS A 11 12.51 -25.06 -10.32
C LYS A 11 13.61 -24.18 -9.75
N CYS A 12 13.24 -22.96 -9.36
CA CYS A 12 14.14 -22.05 -8.68
C CYS A 12 14.59 -22.63 -7.32
N LEU A 13 15.88 -22.76 -7.08
CA LEU A 13 16.42 -23.29 -5.82
C LEU A 13 16.13 -22.39 -4.60
N GLY A 14 15.77 -21.12 -4.82
CA GLY A 14 15.44 -20.18 -3.74
C GLY A 14 13.97 -20.24 -3.32
N CYS A 15 13.01 -20.15 -4.26
CA CYS A 15 11.58 -20.06 -3.96
C CYS A 15 10.75 -21.24 -4.43
N GLY A 16 11.35 -22.25 -5.09
CA GLY A 16 10.67 -23.47 -5.55
C GLY A 16 9.72 -23.30 -6.74
N VAL A 17 9.52 -22.08 -7.25
CA VAL A 17 8.66 -21.81 -8.41
C VAL A 17 9.33 -22.26 -9.70
N GLU A 18 8.56 -22.76 -10.68
CA GLU A 18 9.07 -23.09 -12.01
C GLU A 18 9.75 -21.88 -12.65
N LEU A 19 10.94 -22.07 -13.20
CA LEU A 19 11.66 -21.02 -13.92
C LEU A 19 11.02 -20.80 -15.30
N GLN A 20 10.88 -19.51 -15.66
CA GLN A 20 10.39 -19.07 -16.97
C GLN A 20 11.16 -17.82 -17.42
N ASP A 21 11.32 -17.65 -18.72
CA ASP A 21 12.07 -16.55 -19.35
C ASP A 21 11.18 -15.61 -20.20
N GLN A 22 9.86 -15.83 -20.17
CA GLN A 22 8.91 -15.15 -21.07
C GLN A 22 8.34 -13.85 -20.47
N ASN A 23 8.04 -13.83 -19.17
CA ASN A 23 7.37 -12.68 -18.55
C ASN A 23 8.09 -12.22 -17.29
N ILE A 24 8.75 -11.05 -17.38
CA ILE A 24 9.52 -10.44 -16.28
C ILE A 24 8.67 -10.11 -15.03
N LEU A 25 7.37 -9.91 -15.19
CA LEU A 25 6.45 -9.57 -14.10
C LEU A 25 5.89 -10.82 -13.40
N GLN A 26 6.07 -12.00 -13.98
CA GLN A 26 5.60 -13.25 -13.38
C GLN A 26 6.66 -13.93 -12.52
N LEU A 27 6.13 -14.76 -11.60
CA LEU A 27 6.98 -15.58 -10.74
C LEU A 27 7.86 -16.53 -11.58
N GLY A 28 9.06 -16.81 -11.05
CA GLY A 28 9.99 -17.70 -11.70
C GLY A 28 10.78 -17.05 -12.84
N TYR A 29 10.57 -15.77 -13.16
CA TYR A 29 11.30 -15.12 -14.24
C TYR A 29 12.80 -15.16 -14.01
N THR A 30 13.50 -15.57 -15.07
CA THR A 30 14.96 -15.59 -15.15
C THR A 30 15.40 -15.19 -16.56
N THR A 31 16.59 -14.67 -16.71
CA THR A 31 17.14 -14.30 -18.02
C THR A 31 17.59 -15.51 -18.84
N SER A 32 17.73 -16.67 -18.23
CA SER A 32 18.02 -17.95 -18.87
C SER A 32 17.49 -19.09 -17.99
N LEU A 33 16.85 -20.10 -18.60
CA LEU A 33 16.37 -21.30 -17.91
C LEU A 33 17.50 -22.16 -17.35
N GLU A 34 18.74 -21.92 -17.76
CA GLU A 34 19.93 -22.58 -17.21
C GLU A 34 20.26 -22.08 -15.78
N ASN A 35 19.78 -20.89 -15.40
CA ASN A 35 19.99 -20.33 -14.07
C ASN A 35 19.31 -21.18 -12.99
N ASP A 36 19.93 -21.22 -11.80
CA ASP A 36 19.41 -21.95 -10.64
C ASP A 36 18.40 -21.12 -9.83
N TYR A 37 18.40 -19.81 -10.03
CA TYR A 37 17.56 -18.87 -9.31
C TYR A 37 16.77 -17.99 -10.27
N CYS A 38 15.49 -17.75 -9.93
CA CYS A 38 14.76 -16.67 -10.58
C CYS A 38 15.37 -15.30 -10.22
N GLN A 39 15.14 -14.30 -11.06
CA GLN A 39 15.73 -12.96 -10.91
C GLN A 39 15.49 -12.36 -9.50
N ARG A 40 14.32 -12.59 -8.92
CA ARG A 40 13.99 -12.15 -7.56
C ARG A 40 14.89 -12.80 -6.51
N CYS A 41 15.02 -14.13 -6.53
CA CYS A 41 15.86 -14.86 -5.58
C CYS A 41 17.34 -14.55 -5.79
N PHE A 42 17.76 -14.37 -7.03
CA PHE A 42 19.11 -13.95 -7.36
C PHE A 42 19.44 -12.56 -6.77
N ARG A 43 18.56 -11.57 -6.97
CA ARG A 43 18.76 -10.22 -6.42
C ARG A 43 18.80 -10.21 -4.90
N MET A 44 17.90 -10.96 -4.29
CA MET A 44 17.88 -11.04 -2.83
C MET A 44 19.16 -11.69 -2.27
N ARG A 45 19.61 -12.78 -2.89
CA ARG A 45 20.83 -13.51 -2.44
C ARG A 45 22.09 -12.67 -2.61
N ASN A 46 22.22 -11.95 -3.73
CA ASN A 46 23.46 -11.26 -4.10
C ASN A 46 23.47 -9.77 -3.67
N TYR A 47 22.29 -9.15 -3.52
CA TYR A 47 22.17 -7.70 -3.24
C TYR A 47 21.33 -7.40 -2.00
N GLY A 48 20.77 -8.42 -1.33
CA GLY A 48 19.85 -8.22 -0.21
C GLY A 48 18.53 -7.50 -0.58
N GLU A 49 18.18 -7.45 -1.88
CA GLU A 49 17.00 -6.76 -2.38
C GLU A 49 15.82 -7.71 -2.50
N TYR A 50 14.83 -7.56 -1.63
CA TYR A 50 13.59 -8.31 -1.69
C TYR A 50 12.53 -7.62 -2.58
N GLN A 51 11.88 -8.40 -3.47
CA GLN A 51 10.76 -7.95 -4.30
C GLN A 51 9.50 -8.76 -3.97
N ALA A 52 8.42 -8.06 -3.60
CA ALA A 52 7.14 -8.67 -3.27
C ALA A 52 6.41 -9.26 -4.48
N ILE A 53 5.51 -10.20 -4.18
CA ILE A 53 4.59 -10.82 -5.13
C ILE A 53 3.23 -10.16 -4.98
N THR A 54 2.49 -10.05 -6.08
CA THR A 54 1.10 -9.58 -6.09
C THR A 54 0.18 -10.73 -6.51
N LYS A 55 -1.04 -10.76 -5.95
CA LYS A 55 -2.05 -11.79 -6.24
C LYS A 55 -3.44 -11.19 -6.38
N SER A 56 -4.37 -11.93 -7.01
CA SER A 56 -5.78 -11.57 -7.10
C SER A 56 -6.45 -11.50 -5.73
N ASN A 57 -7.57 -10.78 -5.62
CA ASN A 57 -8.27 -10.60 -4.34
C ASN A 57 -8.75 -11.92 -3.71
N SER A 58 -9.22 -12.88 -4.50
CA SER A 58 -9.65 -14.19 -4.00
C SER A 58 -8.50 -14.99 -3.39
N GLU A 59 -7.38 -15.08 -4.09
CA GLU A 59 -6.17 -15.75 -3.58
C GLU A 59 -5.61 -15.06 -2.33
N TYR A 60 -5.74 -13.72 -2.24
CA TYR A 60 -5.31 -12.99 -1.07
C TYR A 60 -6.14 -13.31 0.17
N ILE A 61 -7.48 -13.40 0.04
CA ILE A 61 -8.36 -13.81 1.14
C ILE A 61 -8.01 -15.21 1.65
N ASP A 62 -7.67 -16.14 0.77
CA ASP A 62 -7.24 -17.49 1.19
C ASP A 62 -5.91 -17.45 1.95
N ILE A 63 -5.00 -16.56 1.55
CA ILE A 63 -3.75 -16.30 2.28
C ILE A 63 -4.07 -15.75 3.68
N LEU A 64 -4.93 -14.73 3.79
CA LEU A 64 -5.32 -14.16 5.08
C LEU A 64 -5.94 -15.21 5.99
N LYS A 65 -6.85 -16.05 5.48
CA LYS A 65 -7.45 -17.16 6.23
C LYS A 65 -6.40 -18.17 6.68
N SER A 66 -5.37 -18.44 5.88
CA SER A 66 -4.31 -19.36 6.26
C SER A 66 -3.43 -18.77 7.38
N VAL A 67 -3.12 -17.47 7.31
CA VAL A 67 -2.44 -16.74 8.39
C VAL A 67 -3.28 -16.78 9.66
N GLY A 68 -4.60 -16.55 9.55
CA GLY A 68 -5.54 -16.57 10.66
C GLY A 68 -5.63 -17.90 11.41
N LYS A 69 -5.21 -19.01 10.79
CA LYS A 69 -5.12 -20.34 11.44
C LYS A 69 -3.87 -20.51 12.31
N THR A 70 -2.90 -19.62 12.20
CA THR A 70 -1.68 -19.65 13.02
C THR A 70 -1.90 -18.88 14.33
N LYS A 71 -0.91 -18.96 15.24
CA LYS A 71 -0.87 -18.13 16.46
C LYS A 71 0.23 -17.06 16.38
N ASP A 72 0.83 -16.92 15.22
CA ASP A 72 1.96 -16.03 15.00
C ASP A 72 1.52 -14.56 14.99
N LEU A 73 2.44 -13.67 15.35
CA LEU A 73 2.20 -12.23 15.27
C LEU A 73 2.05 -11.78 13.81
N VAL A 74 1.18 -10.84 13.57
CA VAL A 74 0.98 -10.23 12.26
C VAL A 74 1.33 -8.75 12.29
N LEU A 75 2.13 -8.29 11.34
CA LEU A 75 2.35 -6.89 11.02
C LEU A 75 1.45 -6.53 9.84
N TYR A 76 0.42 -5.72 10.08
CA TYR A 76 -0.38 -5.17 9.01
C TYR A 76 0.18 -3.82 8.59
N VAL A 77 0.80 -3.79 7.41
CA VAL A 77 1.48 -2.60 6.88
C VAL A 77 0.55 -1.82 5.96
N SER A 78 0.27 -0.58 6.32
CA SER A 78 -0.59 0.34 5.56
C SER A 78 0.14 1.65 5.25
N ASP A 79 -0.22 2.27 4.12
CA ASP A 79 0.27 3.58 3.70
C ASP A 79 -0.57 4.69 4.35
N LEU A 80 0.07 5.62 5.04
CA LEU A 80 -0.61 6.74 5.69
C LEU A 80 -1.36 7.66 4.73
N LEU A 81 -0.85 7.85 3.52
CA LEU A 81 -1.50 8.70 2.51
C LEU A 81 -2.73 8.04 1.90
N ASN A 82 -2.67 6.71 1.74
CA ASN A 82 -3.74 5.88 1.17
C ASN A 82 -4.22 4.85 2.19
N LEU A 83 -4.62 5.34 3.38
CA LEU A 83 -5.16 4.47 4.42
C LEU A 83 -6.43 3.81 3.91
N GLU A 84 -6.38 2.49 3.76
CA GLU A 84 -7.42 1.69 3.11
C GLU A 84 -8.73 1.71 3.91
N LYS A 85 -9.85 1.65 3.18
CA LYS A 85 -11.19 1.51 3.74
C LYS A 85 -11.37 0.14 4.40
N GLU A 86 -10.76 -0.88 3.80
CA GLU A 86 -10.87 -2.28 4.21
C GLU A 86 -10.07 -2.63 5.47
N ILE A 87 -9.36 -1.67 6.06
CA ILE A 87 -8.60 -1.92 7.31
C ILE A 87 -9.49 -2.50 8.43
N GLU A 88 -10.80 -2.22 8.38
CA GLU A 88 -11.77 -2.73 9.33
C GLU A 88 -12.03 -4.24 9.13
N SER A 89 -12.08 -4.70 7.88
CA SER A 89 -12.42 -6.08 7.53
C SER A 89 -11.27 -7.07 7.72
N ILE A 90 -10.04 -6.61 7.89
CA ILE A 90 -8.88 -7.51 8.04
C ILE A 90 -9.03 -8.46 9.22
N ARG A 91 -9.71 -8.02 10.28
CA ARG A 91 -9.96 -8.82 11.50
C ARG A 91 -10.90 -10.01 11.29
N GLU A 92 -11.74 -9.96 10.27
CA GLU A 92 -12.61 -11.09 9.90
C GLU A 92 -11.80 -12.32 9.47
N TYR A 93 -10.63 -12.09 8.90
CA TYR A 93 -9.75 -13.14 8.39
C TYR A 93 -8.60 -13.47 9.33
N ILE A 94 -8.11 -12.50 10.11
CA ILE A 94 -6.90 -12.62 10.94
C ILE A 94 -7.24 -12.25 12.40
N PRO A 95 -7.61 -13.24 13.23
CA PRO A 95 -7.85 -13.02 14.67
C PRO A 95 -6.57 -12.91 15.49
N ASN A 96 -5.40 -13.14 14.90
CA ASN A 96 -4.09 -13.15 15.54
C ASN A 96 -3.77 -11.83 16.27
N LYS A 97 -2.81 -11.86 17.18
CA LYS A 97 -2.16 -10.63 17.64
C LYS A 97 -1.63 -9.86 16.44
N MET A 98 -1.98 -8.57 16.36
CA MET A 98 -1.66 -7.76 15.19
C MET A 98 -1.16 -6.38 15.59
N ILE A 99 -0.02 -5.98 15.05
CA ILE A 99 0.48 -4.60 15.10
C ILE A 99 0.10 -3.93 13.79
N LEU A 100 -0.59 -2.78 13.85
CA LEU A 100 -0.81 -1.93 12.68
C LEU A 100 0.42 -1.03 12.49
N VAL A 101 1.09 -1.20 11.36
CA VAL A 101 2.28 -0.44 10.98
C VAL A 101 1.89 0.60 9.94
N LEU A 102 1.79 1.86 10.35
CA LEU A 102 1.49 2.98 9.47
C LEU A 102 2.78 3.55 8.88
N ASN A 103 3.06 3.23 7.64
CA ASN A 103 4.29 3.60 6.94
C ASN A 103 4.16 4.92 6.17
N LYS A 104 5.29 5.43 5.70
CA LYS A 104 5.44 6.66 4.90
C LYS A 104 5.12 7.95 5.68
N LYS A 105 5.43 7.98 6.98
CA LYS A 105 5.31 9.21 7.79
C LYS A 105 6.06 10.40 7.18
N ASP A 106 7.13 10.13 6.44
CA ASP A 106 7.98 11.12 5.79
C ASP A 106 7.30 11.88 4.63
N VAL A 107 6.20 11.34 4.07
CA VAL A 107 5.45 12.05 3.02
C VAL A 107 4.37 12.97 3.59
N LEU A 108 3.90 12.74 4.82
CA LEU A 108 2.96 13.66 5.46
C LEU A 108 3.67 14.87 6.04
N PRO A 109 3.01 16.04 6.07
CA PRO A 109 3.57 17.24 6.70
C PRO A 109 3.99 16.97 8.15
N LYS A 110 5.10 17.55 8.59
CA LYS A 110 5.60 17.43 9.97
C LYS A 110 4.61 17.94 11.01
N SER A 111 3.71 18.85 10.61
CA SER A 111 2.63 19.36 11.46
C SER A 111 1.57 18.31 11.79
N VAL A 112 1.49 17.20 11.04
CA VAL A 112 0.56 16.10 11.32
C VAL A 112 1.04 15.31 12.52
N LYS A 113 0.30 15.42 13.62
CA LYS A 113 0.61 14.73 14.88
C LYS A 113 0.17 13.26 14.81
N GLU A 114 1.05 12.36 15.24
CA GLU A 114 0.75 10.93 15.30
C GLU A 114 -0.43 10.59 16.20
N THR A 115 -0.61 11.37 17.28
CA THR A 115 -1.76 11.22 18.19
C THR A 115 -3.10 11.30 17.46
N LYS A 116 -3.25 12.23 16.49
CA LYS A 116 -4.47 12.33 15.68
C LYS A 116 -4.72 11.10 14.81
N LEU A 117 -3.65 10.56 14.21
CA LEU A 117 -3.74 9.33 13.40
C LEU A 117 -4.19 8.15 14.27
N ILE A 118 -3.63 8.03 15.47
CA ILE A 118 -3.98 6.96 16.42
C ILE A 118 -5.42 7.14 16.93
N GLU A 119 -5.84 8.37 17.25
CA GLU A 119 -7.21 8.69 17.65
C GLU A 119 -8.23 8.38 16.56
N TYR A 120 -7.92 8.72 15.31
CA TYR A 120 -8.74 8.36 14.16
C TYR A 120 -8.97 6.84 14.07
N LEU A 121 -7.90 6.05 14.19
CA LEU A 121 -8.00 4.58 14.13
C LEU A 121 -8.75 4.00 15.33
N LYS A 122 -8.55 4.55 16.53
CA LYS A 122 -9.34 4.15 17.72
C LYS A 122 -10.83 4.40 17.53
N SER A 123 -11.21 5.46 16.80
CA SER A 123 -12.62 5.76 16.52
C SER A 123 -13.29 4.75 15.58
N LYS A 124 -12.50 3.91 14.90
CA LYS A 124 -12.96 2.86 13.97
C LYS A 124 -13.31 1.53 14.65
N ASN A 125 -13.21 1.44 15.98
CA ASN A 125 -13.44 0.21 16.76
C ASN A 125 -12.62 -1.02 16.30
N ILE A 126 -11.46 -0.77 15.67
CA ILE A 126 -10.54 -1.83 15.26
C ILE A 126 -9.55 -2.10 16.39
N THR A 127 -9.46 -3.35 16.79
CA THR A 127 -8.53 -3.76 17.85
C THR A 127 -7.19 -4.20 17.26
N PHE A 128 -6.15 -3.44 17.56
CA PHE A 128 -4.76 -3.83 17.34
C PHE A 128 -4.04 -3.89 18.68
N GLU A 129 -3.02 -4.74 18.80
CA GLU A 129 -2.16 -4.75 19.99
C GLU A 129 -1.47 -3.39 20.13
N GLU A 130 -1.06 -2.81 19.01
CA GLU A 130 -0.47 -1.49 18.95
C GLU A 130 -0.57 -0.89 17.55
N VAL A 131 -0.59 0.43 17.46
CA VAL A 131 -0.48 1.20 16.21
C VAL A 131 0.85 1.93 16.23
N ILE A 132 1.72 1.63 15.27
CA ILE A 132 3.07 2.20 15.19
C ILE A 132 3.23 2.96 13.89
N VAL A 133 3.51 4.25 14.00
CA VAL A 133 3.80 5.12 12.85
C VAL A 133 5.30 5.06 12.55
N ILE A 134 5.65 4.73 11.32
CA ILE A 134 7.04 4.59 10.87
C ILE A 134 7.32 5.37 9.57
N SER A 135 8.60 5.57 9.29
CA SER A 135 9.10 5.86 7.95
C SER A 135 10.27 4.95 7.64
N VAL A 136 10.07 4.01 6.74
CA VAL A 136 11.15 3.15 6.25
C VAL A 136 12.24 3.96 5.57
N ALA A 137 11.85 4.98 4.75
CA ALA A 137 12.76 5.82 4.01
C ALA A 137 13.70 6.63 4.93
N LYS A 138 13.18 7.12 6.07
CA LYS A 138 13.93 7.92 7.05
C LYS A 138 14.44 7.12 8.25
N ASN A 139 14.27 5.80 8.26
CA ASN A 139 14.62 4.92 9.39
C ASN A 139 13.95 5.34 10.72
N TYR A 140 12.76 5.95 10.62
CA TYR A 140 12.03 6.46 11.78
C TYR A 140 11.21 5.35 12.44
N ASN A 141 11.31 5.20 13.76
CA ASN A 141 10.64 4.21 14.60
C ASN A 141 10.86 2.73 14.23
N ILE A 142 11.91 2.40 13.43
CA ILE A 142 12.19 1.02 13.05
C ILE A 142 12.71 0.21 14.25
N ASP A 143 13.61 0.77 15.07
CA ASP A 143 14.08 0.13 16.31
C ASP A 143 12.94 -0.09 17.30
N TYR A 144 12.02 0.87 17.42
CA TYR A 144 10.84 0.76 18.26
C TYR A 144 9.94 -0.38 17.77
N LEU A 145 9.66 -0.44 16.48
CA LEU A 145 8.89 -1.53 15.87
C LEU A 145 9.51 -2.89 16.19
N LEU A 146 10.84 -3.05 16.05
CA LEU A 146 11.52 -4.31 16.38
C LEU A 146 11.35 -4.69 17.84
N LYS A 147 11.48 -3.74 18.77
CA LYS A 147 11.23 -3.97 20.20
C LYS A 147 9.80 -4.45 20.46
N ARG A 148 8.81 -3.87 19.75
CA ARG A 148 7.40 -4.25 19.91
C ARG A 148 7.10 -5.61 19.27
N ILE A 149 7.73 -5.94 18.14
CA ILE A 149 7.69 -7.29 17.56
C ILE A 149 8.16 -8.30 18.61
N LYS A 150 9.34 -8.10 19.17
CA LYS A 150 9.91 -9.00 20.20
C LYS A 150 9.03 -9.12 21.45
N TYR A 151 8.30 -8.08 21.81
CA TYR A 151 7.38 -8.08 22.95
C TYR A 151 6.11 -8.89 22.69
N TYR A 152 5.51 -8.77 21.48
CA TYR A 152 4.23 -9.40 21.16
C TYR A 152 4.34 -10.77 20.50
N GLN A 153 5.48 -11.10 19.88
CA GLN A 153 5.66 -12.39 19.21
C GLN A 153 5.57 -13.55 20.20
N THR A 154 4.92 -14.64 19.78
CA THR A 154 4.79 -15.88 20.54
C THR A 154 5.71 -16.98 20.02
N THR A 155 6.10 -16.87 18.77
CA THR A 155 7.06 -17.73 18.08
C THR A 155 8.08 -16.84 17.35
N LYS A 156 9.09 -17.42 16.71
CA LYS A 156 10.01 -16.65 15.88
C LYS A 156 9.39 -16.14 14.57
N ASN A 157 8.23 -16.66 14.18
CA ASN A 157 7.56 -16.33 12.93
C ASN A 157 6.69 -15.08 13.09
N VAL A 158 6.80 -14.16 12.15
CA VAL A 158 6.03 -12.93 12.10
C VAL A 158 5.57 -12.69 10.66
N TYR A 159 4.26 -12.68 10.44
CA TYR A 159 3.69 -12.44 9.12
C TYR A 159 3.69 -10.96 8.79
N VAL A 160 4.02 -10.62 7.55
CA VAL A 160 3.92 -9.26 7.02
C VAL A 160 2.81 -9.22 5.97
N VAL A 161 1.74 -8.52 6.27
CA VAL A 161 0.49 -8.45 5.48
C VAL A 161 0.23 -7.01 5.09
N GLY A 162 -0.49 -6.77 4.01
CA GLY A 162 -0.94 -5.43 3.58
C GLY A 162 -0.98 -5.28 2.06
N HIS A 163 -1.51 -4.15 1.61
CA HIS A 163 -1.68 -3.84 0.19
C HIS A 163 -0.35 -3.67 -0.56
N THR A 164 -0.41 -3.73 -1.89
CA THR A 164 0.71 -3.31 -2.74
C THR A 164 1.03 -1.84 -2.48
N ASN A 165 2.29 -1.46 -2.64
CA ASN A 165 2.76 -0.09 -2.41
C ASN A 165 2.66 0.45 -0.97
N ALA A 166 2.15 -0.31 0.00
CA ALA A 166 2.18 0.06 1.43
C ALA A 166 3.62 0.11 2.00
N GLY A 167 4.57 -0.51 1.29
CA GLY A 167 5.98 -0.50 1.68
C GLY A 167 6.44 -1.74 2.43
N LYS A 168 5.72 -2.88 2.32
CA LYS A 168 6.11 -4.17 2.93
C LYS A 168 7.53 -4.58 2.58
N SER A 169 7.85 -4.68 1.29
CA SER A 169 9.21 -5.08 0.84
C SER A 169 10.28 -4.10 1.31
N SER A 170 9.95 -2.79 1.32
CA SER A 170 10.88 -1.78 1.81
C SER A 170 11.13 -1.94 3.32
N LEU A 171 10.09 -2.28 4.10
CA LEU A 171 10.21 -2.56 5.53
C LEU A 171 11.05 -3.82 5.77
N ILE A 172 10.76 -4.90 5.06
CA ILE A 172 11.52 -6.15 5.13
C ILE A 172 13.00 -5.90 4.81
N ASN A 173 13.30 -5.22 3.69
CA ASN A 173 14.66 -4.87 3.31
C ASN A 173 15.36 -3.99 4.36
N LYS A 174 14.62 -3.09 5.00
CA LYS A 174 15.16 -2.27 6.08
C LYS A 174 15.51 -3.11 7.32
N LEU A 175 14.64 -4.05 7.69
CA LEU A 175 14.87 -4.95 8.82
C LEU A 175 16.05 -5.90 8.55
N ILE A 176 16.14 -6.44 7.33
CA ILE A 176 17.30 -7.21 6.88
C ILE A 176 18.58 -6.40 7.06
N LYS A 177 18.63 -5.19 6.46
CA LYS A 177 19.81 -4.34 6.47
C LYS A 177 20.26 -3.94 7.87
N ASN A 178 19.31 -3.69 8.77
CA ASN A 178 19.62 -3.18 10.10
C ASN A 178 19.93 -4.28 11.11
N TYR A 179 19.37 -5.51 10.95
CA TYR A 179 19.31 -6.50 12.03
C TYR A 179 19.63 -7.93 11.62
N SER A 180 20.01 -8.18 10.36
CA SER A 180 20.47 -9.52 9.95
C SER A 180 21.84 -9.81 10.55
N ASP A 181 21.98 -11.01 11.15
CA ASP A 181 23.23 -11.47 11.76
C ASP A 181 24.29 -11.82 10.69
N ASN A 182 23.88 -12.13 9.47
CA ASN A 182 24.76 -12.53 8.38
C ASN A 182 24.52 -11.71 7.12
N ASN A 183 25.44 -10.82 6.78
CA ASN A 183 25.45 -10.09 5.52
C ASN A 183 25.68 -10.99 4.28
N GLU A 184 26.05 -12.27 4.45
CA GLU A 184 26.51 -13.12 3.35
C GLU A 184 25.52 -14.19 2.87
N GLN A 185 24.53 -14.61 3.69
CA GLN A 185 23.55 -15.63 3.26
C GLN A 185 22.20 -15.46 3.94
N LEU A 186 21.32 -14.65 3.35
CA LEU A 186 19.89 -14.69 3.69
C LEU A 186 19.33 -16.05 3.28
N THR A 187 18.99 -16.87 4.27
CA THR A 187 18.32 -18.16 4.02
C THR A 187 16.86 -17.89 3.70
N MET A 188 16.51 -18.09 2.44
CA MET A 188 15.12 -18.09 1.98
C MET A 188 14.68 -19.54 1.87
N SER A 189 13.58 -19.88 2.52
CA SER A 189 12.94 -21.16 2.32
C SER A 189 11.50 -20.97 1.85
N PRO A 190 11.09 -21.53 0.71
CA PRO A 190 9.67 -21.69 0.42
C PRO A 190 9.11 -22.71 1.41
N LEU A 191 7.91 -22.48 1.93
CA LEU A 191 7.19 -23.51 2.64
C LEU A 191 6.92 -24.68 1.70
N PRO A 192 7.37 -25.92 1.98
CA PRO A 192 7.30 -27.06 1.07
C PRO A 192 5.87 -27.49 0.70
N SER A 193 4.84 -26.91 1.25
CA SER A 193 3.45 -27.41 1.12
C SER A 193 2.41 -26.33 0.87
N THR A 194 2.78 -25.07 0.62
CA THR A 194 1.77 -24.03 0.37
C THR A 194 1.78 -23.55 -1.06
N THR A 195 0.68 -23.80 -1.77
CA THR A 195 0.28 -23.15 -3.03
C THR A 195 0.22 -21.62 -2.93
N LEU A 196 0.53 -21.04 -1.77
CA LEU A 196 0.25 -19.64 -1.41
C LEU A 196 1.44 -18.68 -1.63
N ASN A 197 2.60 -19.18 -2.11
CA ASN A 197 3.78 -18.33 -2.44
C ASN A 197 4.27 -17.40 -1.31
N MET A 198 4.17 -17.83 -0.05
CA MET A 198 4.75 -17.12 1.07
C MET A 198 6.27 -17.32 1.13
N VAL A 199 6.99 -16.29 1.52
CA VAL A 199 8.46 -16.32 1.57
C VAL A 199 8.93 -16.13 3.00
N HIS A 200 9.70 -17.09 3.51
CA HIS A 200 10.34 -17.04 4.81
C HIS A 200 11.69 -16.36 4.71
N ILE A 201 11.91 -15.35 5.52
CA ILE A 201 13.11 -14.54 5.54
C ILE A 201 13.64 -14.54 6.95
N GLU A 202 14.68 -15.31 7.22
CA GLU A 202 15.32 -15.32 8.52
C GLU A 202 16.15 -14.05 8.70
N ILE A 203 15.77 -13.24 9.67
CA ILE A 203 16.49 -12.01 10.03
C ILE A 203 17.61 -12.35 11.00
N ASN A 204 17.30 -13.15 12.02
CA ASN A 204 18.22 -13.62 13.04
C ASN A 204 17.62 -14.83 13.78
N SER A 205 18.30 -15.33 14.80
CA SER A 205 17.90 -16.53 15.53
C SER A 205 16.51 -16.49 16.18
N TYR A 206 15.97 -15.27 16.45
CA TYR A 206 14.67 -15.08 17.10
C TYR A 206 13.59 -14.46 16.22
N LEU A 207 13.91 -14.06 14.98
CA LEU A 207 12.95 -13.44 14.08
C LEU A 207 13.05 -13.98 12.66
N THR A 208 11.96 -14.59 12.20
CA THR A 208 11.72 -14.97 10.82
C THR A 208 10.51 -14.19 10.30
N LEU A 209 10.70 -13.33 9.32
CA LEU A 209 9.61 -12.67 8.64
C LEU A 209 9.01 -13.59 7.58
N ILE A 210 7.68 -13.66 7.54
CA ILE A 210 6.95 -14.38 6.51
C ILE A 210 6.21 -13.35 5.66
N ASP A 211 6.78 -13.05 4.50
CA ASP A 211 6.12 -12.14 3.58
C ASP A 211 4.96 -12.81 2.87
N THR A 212 3.82 -12.14 2.88
CA THR A 212 2.65 -12.54 2.10
C THR A 212 2.58 -11.72 0.82
N PRO A 213 2.07 -12.31 -0.28
CA PRO A 213 1.76 -11.53 -1.47
C PRO A 213 0.92 -10.30 -1.12
N GLY A 214 1.18 -9.17 -1.76
CA GLY A 214 0.40 -7.95 -1.54
C GLY A 214 -0.97 -8.03 -2.21
N LEU A 215 -2.00 -7.52 -1.54
CA LEU A 215 -3.29 -7.28 -2.17
C LEU A 215 -3.13 -6.18 -3.23
N ILE A 216 -3.60 -6.46 -4.45
CA ILE A 216 -3.69 -5.44 -5.49
C ILE A 216 -4.92 -4.58 -5.19
N ASP A 217 -4.72 -3.30 -4.97
CA ASP A 217 -5.83 -2.35 -5.01
C ASP A 217 -6.24 -2.15 -6.47
N THR A 218 -7.21 -2.95 -6.93
CA THR A 218 -7.70 -2.90 -8.31
C THR A 218 -8.41 -1.59 -8.63
N ASN A 219 -8.86 -0.87 -7.62
CA ASN A 219 -9.64 0.36 -7.74
C ASN A 219 -8.79 1.63 -7.55
N SER A 220 -7.46 1.49 -7.58
CA SER A 220 -6.53 2.60 -7.48
C SER A 220 -6.36 3.32 -8.82
N ILE A 221 -6.27 4.65 -8.78
CA ILE A 221 -5.95 5.48 -9.95
C ILE A 221 -4.59 5.10 -10.58
N LEU A 222 -3.70 4.50 -9.79
CA LEU A 222 -2.38 4.04 -10.27
C LEU A 222 -2.47 2.95 -11.35
N ASN A 223 -3.59 2.22 -11.41
CA ASN A 223 -3.77 1.14 -12.39
C ASN A 223 -4.26 1.63 -13.76
N ILE A 224 -4.68 2.88 -13.87
CA ILE A 224 -5.26 3.44 -15.10
C ILE A 224 -4.39 4.49 -15.76
N LEU A 225 -3.36 4.95 -15.07
CA LEU A 225 -2.43 5.97 -15.54
C LEU A 225 -1.16 5.33 -16.10
N ASP A 226 -0.50 6.04 -17.00
CA ASP A 226 0.79 5.65 -17.54
C ASP A 226 1.92 5.73 -16.48
N ASP A 227 3.03 5.04 -16.72
CA ASP A 227 4.17 4.97 -15.81
C ASP A 227 4.74 6.35 -15.45
N LYS A 228 4.67 7.31 -16.37
CA LYS A 228 5.16 8.69 -16.17
C LYS A 228 4.27 9.40 -15.15
N MET A 229 2.96 9.26 -15.27
CA MET A 229 2.01 9.86 -14.35
C MET A 229 2.01 9.15 -13.00
N VAL A 230 2.14 7.81 -12.97
CA VAL A 230 2.30 7.03 -11.73
C VAL A 230 3.51 7.52 -10.92
N LYS A 231 4.67 7.76 -11.58
CA LYS A 231 5.86 8.34 -10.93
C LYS A 231 5.62 9.76 -10.40
N LYS A 232 4.73 10.52 -11.00
CA LYS A 232 4.38 11.88 -10.61
C LYS A 232 3.40 11.94 -9.45
N ILE A 233 2.43 11.00 -9.40
CA ILE A 233 1.47 10.87 -8.31
C ILE A 233 2.13 10.39 -7.01
N SER A 234 3.12 9.53 -7.11
CA SER A 234 3.81 8.99 -5.94
C SER A 234 4.70 10.05 -5.27
N PRO A 235 4.41 10.49 -4.03
CA PRO A 235 5.21 11.49 -3.36
C PRO A 235 6.65 11.00 -3.13
N LYS A 236 7.63 11.82 -3.46
CA LYS A 236 9.07 11.56 -3.25
C LYS A 236 9.64 12.30 -2.05
N SER A 237 8.88 13.24 -1.50
CA SER A 237 9.25 14.09 -0.37
C SER A 237 8.01 14.47 0.42
N GLU A 238 8.20 15.19 1.52
CA GLU A 238 7.13 15.77 2.31
C GLU A 238 6.15 16.56 1.42
N ILE A 239 4.87 16.26 1.55
CA ILE A 239 3.80 16.96 0.85
C ILE A 239 3.66 18.38 1.43
N HIS A 240 3.59 19.35 0.54
CA HIS A 240 3.21 20.73 0.86
C HIS A 240 1.73 20.92 0.51
N PRO A 241 0.82 20.82 1.49
CA PRO A 241 -0.62 20.86 1.22
C PRO A 241 -1.03 22.17 0.55
N LYS A 242 -1.85 22.08 -0.51
CA LYS A 242 -2.36 23.25 -1.24
C LYS A 242 -3.81 23.49 -0.80
N THR A 243 -4.07 24.66 -0.22
CA THR A 243 -5.41 25.03 0.25
C THR A 243 -6.07 25.98 -0.73
N TYR A 244 -7.29 25.65 -1.15
CA TYR A 244 -8.15 26.48 -1.97
C TYR A 244 -9.41 26.88 -1.20
N GLN A 245 -9.69 28.19 -1.16
CA GLN A 245 -10.96 28.70 -0.68
C GLN A 245 -11.93 28.73 -1.86
N LEU A 246 -12.97 27.90 -1.80
CA LEU A 246 -13.98 27.81 -2.85
C LEU A 246 -15.31 28.36 -2.38
N ARG A 247 -16.05 28.93 -3.33
CA ARG A 247 -17.49 29.24 -3.26
C ARG A 247 -18.22 28.30 -4.21
N SER A 248 -19.50 28.09 -3.99
CA SER A 248 -20.37 27.40 -4.94
C SER A 248 -20.18 27.94 -6.37
N GLY A 249 -20.11 27.05 -7.36
CA GLY A 249 -19.82 27.40 -8.74
C GLY A 249 -18.32 27.48 -9.09
N GLN A 250 -17.43 27.06 -8.20
CA GLN A 250 -15.99 26.93 -8.45
C GLN A 250 -15.55 25.46 -8.43
N ALA A 251 -14.46 25.16 -9.11
CA ALA A 251 -13.94 23.82 -9.21
C ALA A 251 -12.42 23.76 -9.12
N ILE A 252 -11.92 22.59 -8.74
CA ILE A 252 -10.50 22.22 -8.74
C ILE A 252 -10.30 21.13 -9.78
N ILE A 253 -9.27 21.28 -10.62
CA ILE A 253 -8.82 20.27 -11.58
C ILE A 253 -7.41 19.83 -11.18
N ILE A 254 -7.18 18.51 -11.11
CA ILE A 254 -5.87 17.91 -10.89
C ILE A 254 -5.47 17.22 -12.20
N GLU A 255 -4.46 17.76 -12.88
CA GLU A 255 -4.02 17.33 -14.22
C GLU A 255 -5.20 17.25 -15.19
N ASP A 256 -5.38 16.12 -15.87
CA ASP A 256 -6.47 15.82 -16.78
C ASP A 256 -7.32 14.60 -16.35
N PHE A 257 -7.06 14.05 -15.17
CA PHE A 257 -7.69 12.83 -14.71
C PHE A 257 -8.64 12.99 -13.51
N PHE A 258 -8.70 14.17 -12.88
CA PHE A 258 -9.59 14.42 -11.75
C PHE A 258 -10.11 15.85 -11.74
N ARG A 259 -11.41 15.99 -11.43
CA ARG A 259 -12.06 17.30 -11.21
C ARG A 259 -13.02 17.20 -10.02
N LEU A 260 -13.04 18.24 -9.20
CA LEU A 260 -13.98 18.45 -8.11
C LEU A 260 -14.70 19.79 -8.32
N ASP A 261 -16.02 19.75 -8.44
CA ASP A 261 -16.90 20.90 -8.49
C ASP A 261 -17.53 21.14 -7.12
N TYR A 262 -17.42 22.34 -6.59
CA TYR A 262 -18.14 22.73 -5.38
C TYR A 262 -19.52 23.25 -5.80
N VAL A 263 -20.55 22.43 -5.59
CA VAL A 263 -21.91 22.66 -6.10
C VAL A 263 -22.71 23.56 -5.16
N GLU A 264 -22.73 23.21 -3.87
CA GLU A 264 -23.59 23.89 -2.89
C GLU A 264 -22.91 23.97 -1.51
N GLY A 265 -23.07 25.08 -0.85
CA GLY A 265 -22.57 25.34 0.48
C GLY A 265 -22.01 26.75 0.64
N GLU A 266 -21.66 27.12 1.87
CA GLU A 266 -20.97 28.38 2.18
C GLU A 266 -19.52 28.34 1.66
N LYS A 267 -18.80 29.48 1.74
CA LYS A 267 -17.39 29.53 1.43
C LYS A 267 -16.64 28.46 2.26
N ASN A 268 -15.91 27.59 1.58
CA ASN A 268 -15.31 26.40 2.17
C ASN A 268 -13.82 26.26 1.83
N SER A 269 -13.09 25.57 2.69
CA SER A 269 -11.66 25.32 2.54
C SER A 269 -11.42 23.88 2.09
N PHE A 270 -10.69 23.72 1.00
CA PHE A 270 -10.29 22.45 0.40
C PHE A 270 -8.78 22.36 0.43
N THR A 271 -8.24 21.47 1.26
CA THR A 271 -6.79 21.27 1.40
C THR A 271 -6.39 19.93 0.81
N LEU A 272 -5.56 19.96 -0.23
CA LEU A 272 -5.14 18.80 -0.99
C LEU A 272 -3.87 18.20 -0.39
N PHE A 273 -3.93 16.94 0.02
CA PHE A 273 -2.82 16.10 0.46
C PHE A 273 -2.47 15.13 -0.66
N ILE A 274 -1.78 15.62 -1.68
CA ILE A 274 -1.37 14.90 -2.89
C ILE A 274 0.08 15.25 -3.24
N SER A 275 0.69 14.51 -4.16
CA SER A 275 2.06 14.77 -4.61
C SER A 275 2.29 16.23 -5.04
N ASN A 276 3.44 16.80 -4.64
CA ASN A 276 3.82 18.17 -5.00
C ASN A 276 4.03 18.36 -6.51
N ASP A 277 4.31 17.28 -7.24
CA ASP A 277 4.60 17.27 -8.68
C ASP A 277 3.33 17.45 -9.55
N LEU A 278 2.14 17.33 -8.93
CA LEU A 278 0.86 17.44 -9.64
C LEU A 278 0.46 18.91 -9.87
N LYS A 279 -0.03 19.17 -11.08
CA LYS A 279 -0.60 20.47 -11.43
C LYS A 279 -2.05 20.56 -10.98
N VAL A 280 -2.37 21.61 -10.24
CA VAL A 280 -3.72 21.89 -9.75
C VAL A 280 -4.17 23.25 -10.27
N LYS A 281 -5.39 23.32 -10.78
CA LYS A 281 -6.00 24.55 -11.28
C LYS A 281 -7.35 24.79 -10.61
N ARG A 282 -7.63 26.03 -10.21
CA ARG A 282 -8.97 26.48 -9.83
C ARG A 282 -9.63 27.12 -11.03
N ILE A 283 -10.88 26.78 -11.28
CA ILE A 283 -11.71 27.35 -12.37
C ILE A 283 -13.07 27.78 -11.84
N PHE A 284 -13.79 28.57 -12.65
CA PHE A 284 -15.21 28.90 -12.44
C PHE A 284 -16.07 28.03 -13.37
N LEU A 285 -17.11 27.43 -12.85
CA LEU A 285 -18.09 26.69 -13.62
C LEU A 285 -18.80 27.65 -14.57
N GLY A 286 -19.02 27.24 -15.81
CA GLY A 286 -19.64 28.11 -16.85
C GLY A 286 -18.68 29.03 -17.61
N LYS A 287 -17.39 29.12 -17.21
CA LYS A 287 -16.37 29.85 -17.98
C LYS A 287 -15.41 28.87 -18.64
N GLY A 288 -15.74 28.36 -19.81
CA GLY A 288 -14.90 27.48 -20.62
C GLY A 288 -15.32 26.00 -20.58
N ASN A 289 -15.09 25.31 -21.68
CA ASN A 289 -15.38 23.87 -21.85
C ASN A 289 -14.21 23.05 -21.25
N TYR A 290 -14.15 22.92 -19.94
CA TYR A 290 -13.23 21.97 -19.26
C TYR A 290 -13.91 20.59 -19.12
N GLN A 291 -14.31 20.01 -20.24
CA GLN A 291 -14.74 18.62 -20.26
C GLN A 291 -13.50 17.72 -20.26
N LEU A 292 -13.22 17.11 -19.12
CA LEU A 292 -12.29 16.00 -19.06
C LEU A 292 -12.98 14.80 -19.69
N LYS A 293 -12.38 14.21 -20.72
CA LYS A 293 -12.97 13.10 -21.48
C LYS A 293 -12.96 11.83 -20.63
N ASN A 294 -14.01 11.03 -20.76
CA ASN A 294 -14.14 9.69 -20.17
C ASN A 294 -14.12 9.64 -18.64
N LEU A 295 -14.59 10.68 -17.96
CA LEU A 295 -14.75 10.68 -16.51
C LEU A 295 -16.22 10.54 -16.11
N ASN A 296 -16.46 9.76 -15.06
CA ASN A 296 -17.77 9.58 -14.48
C ASN A 296 -18.01 10.57 -13.35
N LYS A 297 -19.23 11.09 -13.30
CA LYS A 297 -19.66 11.99 -12.22
C LYS A 297 -20.12 11.19 -11.01
N ILE A 298 -19.64 11.56 -9.83
CA ILE A 298 -20.10 11.06 -8.53
C ILE A 298 -20.40 12.26 -7.64
N THR A 299 -21.56 12.25 -6.95
CA THR A 299 -21.97 13.33 -6.06
C THR A 299 -21.81 12.89 -4.60
N TYR A 300 -21.25 13.76 -3.77
CA TYR A 300 -21.13 13.56 -2.33
C TYR A 300 -21.76 14.73 -1.56
N ASP A 301 -22.55 14.40 -0.54
CA ASP A 301 -22.87 15.32 0.54
C ASP A 301 -21.78 15.15 1.63
N VAL A 302 -20.97 16.20 1.81
CA VAL A 302 -19.84 16.16 2.75
C VAL A 302 -20.21 16.85 4.06
N GLY A 303 -19.85 16.24 5.18
CA GLY A 303 -20.02 16.79 6.51
C GLY A 303 -18.88 17.75 6.90
N TYR A 304 -18.93 18.26 8.14
CA TYR A 304 -17.82 19.03 8.71
C TYR A 304 -16.59 18.14 8.91
N ASP A 305 -15.39 18.73 8.73
CA ASP A 305 -14.10 18.05 8.91
C ASP A 305 -14.05 16.66 8.25
N SER A 306 -14.34 16.65 6.96
CA SER A 306 -14.32 15.43 6.12
C SER A 306 -13.12 15.39 5.20
N ASP A 307 -12.62 14.18 4.90
CA ASP A 307 -11.71 13.95 3.78
C ASP A 307 -12.48 13.27 2.64
N LEU A 308 -12.30 13.75 1.42
CA LEU A 308 -12.56 13.01 0.21
C LEU A 308 -11.31 12.25 -0.17
N VAL A 309 -11.36 10.92 -0.12
CA VAL A 309 -10.24 10.03 -0.48
C VAL A 309 -10.39 9.60 -1.93
N ILE A 310 -9.30 9.63 -2.66
CA ILE A 310 -9.19 9.09 -4.03
C ILE A 310 -8.11 8.04 -4.01
N SER A 311 -8.48 6.77 -4.22
CA SER A 311 -7.55 5.66 -4.07
C SER A 311 -6.33 5.81 -4.98
N GLY A 312 -5.13 5.73 -4.40
CA GLY A 312 -3.85 5.88 -5.06
C GLY A 312 -3.39 7.32 -5.33
N LEU A 313 -4.27 8.34 -5.17
CA LEU A 313 -3.91 9.74 -5.33
C LEU A 313 -3.58 10.44 -4.01
N GLY A 314 -4.37 10.15 -2.98
CA GLY A 314 -4.35 10.82 -1.68
C GLY A 314 -5.73 11.29 -1.26
N PHE A 315 -5.82 12.42 -0.56
CA PHE A 315 -7.10 12.93 -0.08
C PHE A 315 -7.20 14.45 -0.09
N ILE A 316 -8.44 14.94 -0.07
CA ILE A 316 -8.78 16.37 0.02
C ILE A 316 -9.55 16.59 1.31
N LYS A 317 -8.97 17.35 2.25
CA LYS A 317 -9.65 17.76 3.47
C LYS A 317 -10.63 18.89 3.15
N ILE A 318 -11.88 18.75 3.62
CA ILE A 318 -12.99 19.68 3.45
C ILE A 318 -13.47 20.10 4.83
N VAL A 319 -13.47 21.40 5.11
CA VAL A 319 -13.72 21.91 6.48
C VAL A 319 -15.20 22.02 6.79
N ASN A 320 -15.99 22.65 5.92
CA ASN A 320 -17.42 22.87 6.14
C ASN A 320 -18.26 21.84 5.37
N LYS A 321 -19.50 21.64 5.82
CA LYS A 321 -20.48 20.83 5.08
C LYS A 321 -20.79 21.45 3.71
N GLY A 322 -21.17 20.62 2.76
CA GLY A 322 -21.56 21.06 1.43
C GLY A 322 -21.77 19.91 0.47
N LYS A 323 -22.10 20.25 -0.78
CA LYS A 323 -22.29 19.27 -1.84
C LYS A 323 -21.21 19.44 -2.89
N ILE A 324 -20.58 18.34 -3.26
CA ILE A 324 -19.54 18.29 -4.27
C ILE A 324 -19.88 17.28 -5.35
N ASP A 325 -19.54 17.60 -6.59
CA ASP A 325 -19.50 16.65 -7.70
C ASP A 325 -18.05 16.37 -8.03
N ILE A 326 -17.68 15.11 -8.11
CA ILE A 326 -16.36 14.73 -8.61
C ILE A 326 -16.48 14.02 -9.94
N TYR A 327 -15.44 14.17 -10.72
CA TYR A 327 -15.31 13.53 -12.02
C TYR A 327 -13.99 12.76 -12.04
N VAL A 328 -14.08 11.45 -12.14
CA VAL A 328 -12.95 10.51 -12.11
C VAL A 328 -13.29 9.28 -12.94
N ASP A 329 -12.29 8.50 -13.37
CA ASP A 329 -12.54 7.23 -14.07
C ASP A 329 -13.37 6.28 -13.18
N GLN A 330 -14.36 5.59 -13.77
CA GLN A 330 -15.28 4.70 -13.04
C GLN A 330 -14.61 3.56 -12.28
N ARG A 331 -13.39 3.21 -12.64
CA ARG A 331 -12.59 2.16 -11.99
C ARG A 331 -11.91 2.63 -10.71
N VAL A 332 -11.88 3.96 -10.46
CA VAL A 332 -11.21 4.52 -9.28
C VAL A 332 -12.18 4.58 -8.11
N GLU A 333 -11.81 3.96 -7.02
CA GLU A 333 -12.58 4.08 -5.77
C GLU A 333 -12.39 5.45 -5.16
N THR A 334 -13.52 6.04 -4.79
CA THR A 334 -13.57 7.29 -4.02
C THR A 334 -14.57 7.15 -2.89
N TYR A 335 -14.28 7.77 -1.75
CA TYR A 335 -15.18 7.77 -0.60
C TYR A 335 -14.89 8.97 0.32
N THR A 336 -15.85 9.27 1.18
CA THR A 336 -15.67 10.28 2.23
C THR A 336 -15.44 9.61 3.58
N ARG A 337 -14.64 10.25 4.43
CA ARG A 337 -14.39 9.83 5.81
C ARG A 337 -14.29 11.05 6.72
N ARG A 338 -14.37 10.84 8.04
CA ARG A 338 -13.95 11.88 9.00
C ARG A 338 -12.49 12.25 8.74
N SER A 339 -12.15 13.53 8.87
CA SER A 339 -10.78 13.98 8.57
C SER A 339 -9.74 13.25 9.42
N LEU A 340 -8.69 12.80 8.72
CA LEU A 340 -7.54 12.13 9.32
C LEU A 340 -6.63 13.12 10.07
N ILE A 341 -6.68 14.40 9.68
CA ILE A 341 -5.73 15.44 10.11
C ILE A 341 -6.45 16.64 10.70
#